data_a44a8758918a89c3b5505fb598771c78
#
_entry.id   a44a8758918a89c3b5505fb598771c78
#
_cell.length_a   1.000
_cell.length_b   1.000
_cell.length_c   1.000
_cell.angle_alpha   90.00
_cell.angle_beta   90.00
_cell.angle_gamma   90.00
#
_symmetry.space_group_name_H-M   'P 1'
#
loop_
_entity.id
_entity.type
_entity.pdbx_description
1 polymer ?
#
loop_
_entity_poly.entity_id
_entity_poly.type
_entity_poly.pdbx_seq_one_letter_code
_entity_poly.pdbx_strand_id
1 'polypeptide(L)'
;MKDQIAKYLSLAGIVATVAWFFWNPTGWSFEWEPIVVFLTSLGAFIAFDRREYSHSQHGTSDKVVNPSDVSLFEKALELLPSTTVVHFLKKHDFWRPFQRSEIKPISQFVYEWNNAEHEFQDERLEILKAELYEAASKFDRLIGIYTSPNKDGFQAVRPDSYEDGGDLESKYRREAKELGDAADEVVESHQKFVREGKQILGGKAV
;
A
#
# COMPACT_ATOMS: atom_id res chain seq x y z
N MET A 1 29.00 -2.14 -13.17
CA MET A 1 29.80 -1.03 -13.69
C MET A 1 29.14 -0.32 -14.88
N LYS A 2 28.62 -1.03 -15.90
CA LYS A 2 27.93 -0.41 -17.06
C LYS A 2 26.65 0.35 -16.66
N ASP A 3 25.86 -0.18 -15.73
CA ASP A 3 24.59 0.42 -15.30
C ASP A 3 24.78 1.71 -14.49
N GLN A 4 25.85 1.79 -13.69
CA GLN A 4 26.22 3.01 -12.98
C GLN A 4 26.58 4.13 -13.95
N ILE A 5 27.33 3.80 -15.02
CA ILE A 5 27.70 4.78 -16.05
C ILE A 5 26.44 5.29 -16.77
N ALA A 6 25.48 4.43 -17.09
CA ALA A 6 24.22 4.82 -17.71
C ALA A 6 23.39 5.75 -16.81
N LYS A 7 23.35 5.48 -15.50
CA LYS A 7 22.66 6.32 -14.50
C LYS A 7 23.29 7.73 -14.42
N TYR A 8 24.62 7.82 -14.40
CA TYR A 8 25.31 9.12 -14.41
C TYR A 8 25.14 9.88 -15.73
N LEU A 9 25.10 9.18 -16.87
CA LEU A 9 24.84 9.81 -18.17
C LEU A 9 23.40 10.36 -18.26
N SER A 10 22.40 9.66 -17.73
CA SER A 10 21.02 10.15 -17.70
C SER A 10 20.86 11.36 -16.77
N LEU A 11 21.54 11.35 -15.62
CA LEU A 11 21.56 12.50 -14.70
C LEU A 11 22.24 13.72 -15.33
N ALA A 12 23.35 13.52 -16.04
CA ALA A 12 24.04 14.58 -16.77
C ALA A 12 23.16 15.18 -17.88
N GLY A 13 22.35 14.36 -18.57
CA GLY A 13 21.37 14.80 -19.56
C GLY A 13 20.30 15.71 -18.96
N ILE A 14 19.78 15.35 -17.77
CA ILE A 14 18.78 16.17 -17.04
C ILE A 14 19.40 17.53 -16.66
N VAL A 15 20.61 17.53 -16.10
CA VAL A 15 21.30 18.76 -15.68
C VAL A 15 21.61 19.65 -16.89
N ALA A 16 22.05 19.07 -18.01
CA ALA A 16 22.33 19.82 -19.24
C ALA A 16 21.07 20.47 -19.84
N THR A 17 19.92 19.79 -19.83
CA THR A 17 18.63 20.34 -20.31
C THR A 17 18.13 21.46 -19.43
N VAL A 18 18.26 21.32 -18.10
CA VAL A 18 17.91 22.40 -17.16
C VAL A 18 18.84 23.61 -17.35
N ALA A 19 20.14 23.37 -17.47
CA ALA A 19 21.10 24.46 -17.72
C ALA A 19 20.84 25.19 -19.05
N TRP A 20 20.50 24.45 -20.10
CA TRP A 20 20.12 25.03 -21.41
C TRP A 20 18.87 25.91 -21.29
N PHE A 21 17.85 25.49 -20.57
CA PHE A 21 16.60 26.24 -20.36
C PHE A 21 16.85 27.59 -19.68
N PHE A 22 17.79 27.68 -18.75
CA PHE A 22 18.13 28.91 -18.04
C PHE A 22 19.16 29.79 -18.79
N TRP A 23 19.87 29.25 -19.79
CA TRP A 23 20.95 29.98 -20.47
C TRP A 23 20.50 30.77 -21.72
N ASN A 24 19.28 30.62 -22.21
CA ASN A 24 18.82 31.27 -23.43
C ASN A 24 17.93 32.50 -23.13
N PRO A 25 18.52 33.73 -22.97
CA PRO A 25 17.81 34.90 -22.48
C PRO A 25 17.11 35.73 -23.57
N THR A 26 17.20 35.37 -24.85
CA THR A 26 16.70 36.21 -25.96
C THR A 26 15.73 35.46 -26.85
N GLY A 27 14.48 35.43 -26.43
CA GLY A 27 13.38 35.01 -27.30
C GLY A 27 12.76 33.68 -26.91
N TRP A 28 11.64 33.75 -26.19
CA TRP A 28 10.78 32.62 -25.92
C TRP A 28 10.09 32.11 -27.19
N SER A 29 10.82 31.39 -28.04
CA SER A 29 10.20 30.44 -28.93
C SER A 29 10.11 29.11 -28.20
N PHE A 30 8.91 28.58 -28.08
CA PHE A 30 8.64 27.31 -27.41
C PHE A 30 9.24 26.17 -28.26
N GLU A 31 10.46 25.75 -27.93
CA GLU A 31 11.14 24.65 -28.62
C GLU A 31 10.80 23.34 -27.88
N TRP A 32 10.22 22.39 -28.60
CA TRP A 32 9.85 21.07 -28.06
C TRP A 32 11.05 20.17 -27.77
N GLU A 33 12.18 20.42 -28.41
CA GLU A 33 13.37 19.58 -28.36
C GLU A 33 13.91 19.39 -26.92
N PRO A 34 14.07 20.42 -26.08
CA PRO A 34 14.53 20.25 -24.70
C PRO A 34 13.54 19.45 -23.84
N ILE A 35 12.24 19.57 -24.08
CA ILE A 35 11.21 18.84 -23.33
C ILE A 35 11.27 17.36 -23.65
N VAL A 36 11.44 16.99 -24.91
CA VAL A 36 11.56 15.59 -25.33
C VAL A 36 12.82 14.97 -24.75
N VAL A 37 13.97 15.67 -24.77
CA VAL A 37 15.22 15.20 -24.16
C VAL A 37 15.08 15.04 -22.65
N PHE A 38 14.42 15.98 -21.97
CA PHE A 38 14.14 15.89 -20.54
C PHE A 38 13.28 14.66 -20.20
N LEU A 39 12.16 14.47 -20.92
CA LEU A 39 11.24 13.35 -20.67
C LEU A 39 11.89 11.99 -20.96
N THR A 40 12.67 11.88 -22.03
CA THR A 40 13.40 10.65 -22.35
C THR A 40 14.50 10.34 -21.31
N SER A 41 15.24 11.36 -20.86
CA SER A 41 16.24 11.21 -19.81
C SER A 41 15.64 10.84 -18.47
N LEU A 42 14.49 11.45 -18.11
CA LEU A 42 13.75 11.14 -16.89
C LEU A 42 13.17 9.71 -16.93
N GLY A 43 12.60 9.32 -18.09
CA GLY A 43 12.10 7.96 -18.29
C GLY A 43 13.19 6.90 -18.19
N ALA A 44 14.35 7.16 -18.78
CA ALA A 44 15.52 6.29 -18.66
C ALA A 44 16.03 6.21 -17.20
N PHE A 45 16.10 7.33 -16.49
CA PHE A 45 16.51 7.35 -15.09
C PHE A 45 15.58 6.49 -14.22
N ILE A 46 14.25 6.65 -14.36
CA ILE A 46 13.25 5.86 -13.62
C ILE A 46 13.35 4.37 -13.99
N ALA A 47 13.57 4.05 -15.27
CA ALA A 47 13.72 2.67 -15.72
C ALA A 47 14.98 2.00 -15.15
N PHE A 48 16.11 2.74 -15.08
CA PHE A 48 17.35 2.24 -14.48
C PHE A 48 17.23 2.11 -12.96
N ASP A 49 16.60 3.06 -12.29
CA ASP A 49 16.37 3.00 -10.84
C ASP A 49 15.48 1.80 -10.46
N ARG A 50 14.39 1.56 -11.21
CA ARG A 50 13.54 0.35 -11.05
C ARG A 50 14.30 -0.94 -11.37
N ARG A 51 15.22 -0.92 -12.32
CA ARG A 51 16.01 -2.09 -12.70
C ARG A 51 17.05 -2.45 -11.65
N GLU A 52 17.67 -1.43 -11.03
CA GLU A 52 18.59 -1.62 -9.91
C GLU A 52 17.88 -2.20 -8.69
N TYR A 53 16.64 -1.77 -8.42
CA TYR A 53 15.75 -2.34 -7.42
C TYR A 53 15.40 -3.82 -7.71
N SER A 54 15.11 -4.16 -8.97
CA SER A 54 14.84 -5.55 -9.40
C SER A 54 16.08 -6.44 -9.39
N HIS A 55 17.28 -5.90 -9.72
CA HIS A 55 18.53 -6.67 -9.75
C HIS A 55 19.11 -6.92 -8.36
N SER A 56 18.86 -6.06 -7.38
CA SER A 56 19.19 -6.31 -5.97
C SER A 56 18.41 -7.50 -5.39
N GLN A 57 17.27 -7.85 -5.98
CA GLN A 57 16.47 -9.00 -5.56
C GLN A 57 16.93 -10.36 -6.12
N HIS A 58 17.83 -10.40 -7.10
CA HIS A 58 18.29 -11.65 -7.74
C HIS A 58 19.74 -12.03 -7.39
N GLY A 59 20.37 -11.35 -6.45
CA GLY A 59 21.57 -11.86 -5.81
C GLY A 59 21.20 -13.04 -4.94
N THR A 60 21.37 -14.26 -5.44
CA THR A 60 21.44 -15.50 -4.65
C THR A 60 22.61 -15.42 -3.68
N SER A 61 22.50 -14.60 -2.67
CA SER A 61 23.19 -14.76 -1.42
C SER A 61 22.31 -15.69 -0.59
N ASP A 62 22.86 -16.75 -0.03
CA ASP A 62 22.24 -17.52 1.07
C ASP A 62 21.99 -16.55 2.24
N LYS A 63 20.94 -15.76 2.13
CA LYS A 63 20.53 -14.83 3.18
C LYS A 63 19.99 -15.71 4.30
N VAL A 64 20.76 -15.83 5.36
CA VAL A 64 20.28 -16.48 6.59
C VAL A 64 18.99 -15.76 7.00
N VAL A 65 17.88 -16.45 6.86
CA VAL A 65 16.57 -15.93 7.26
C VAL A 65 16.63 -15.62 8.74
N ASN A 66 16.32 -14.39 9.11
CA ASN A 66 16.33 -13.99 10.51
C ASN A 66 15.16 -14.69 11.25
N PRO A 67 15.41 -15.50 12.31
CA PRO A 67 14.35 -16.14 13.06
C PRO A 67 13.35 -15.16 13.67
N SER A 68 13.77 -13.95 13.98
CA SER A 68 12.88 -12.87 14.46
C SER A 68 11.84 -12.49 13.42
N ASP A 69 12.25 -12.36 12.14
CA ASP A 69 11.34 -12.02 11.05
C ASP A 69 10.33 -13.14 10.79
N VAL A 70 10.76 -14.40 10.89
CA VAL A 70 9.85 -15.55 10.79
C VAL A 70 8.78 -15.49 11.89
N SER A 71 9.21 -15.33 13.14
CA SER A 71 8.27 -15.26 14.28
C SER A 71 7.32 -14.06 14.17
N LEU A 72 7.82 -12.92 13.71
CA LEU A 72 7.00 -11.73 13.52
C LEU A 72 5.99 -11.91 12.38
N PHE A 73 6.41 -12.54 11.28
CA PHE A 73 5.52 -12.86 10.16
C PHE A 73 4.40 -13.83 10.58
N GLU A 74 4.72 -14.86 11.37
CA GLU A 74 3.72 -15.78 11.92
C GLU A 74 2.70 -15.05 12.81
N LYS A 75 3.15 -14.15 13.68
CA LYS A 75 2.26 -13.32 14.51
C LYS A 75 1.33 -12.43 13.67
N ALA A 76 1.84 -11.88 12.57
CA ALA A 76 0.99 -11.11 11.64
C ALA A 76 -0.11 -11.98 11.04
N LEU A 77 0.22 -13.21 10.63
CA LEU A 77 -0.76 -14.14 10.06
C LEU A 77 -1.76 -14.66 11.09
N GLU A 78 -1.35 -14.82 12.34
CA GLU A 78 -2.25 -15.18 13.45
C GLU A 78 -3.24 -14.05 13.75
N LEU A 79 -2.80 -12.80 13.72
CA LEU A 79 -3.65 -11.64 13.95
C LEU A 79 -4.60 -11.39 12.77
N LEU A 80 -4.11 -11.54 11.55
CA LEU A 80 -4.85 -11.28 10.31
C LEU A 80 -5.01 -12.56 9.46
N PRO A 81 -5.74 -13.58 9.96
CA PRO A 81 -5.89 -14.83 9.22
C PRO A 81 -6.75 -14.64 7.97
N SER A 82 -6.30 -15.23 6.85
CA SER A 82 -6.97 -15.15 5.55
C SER A 82 -8.38 -15.74 5.54
N THR A 83 -8.66 -16.67 6.45
CA THR A 83 -9.91 -17.42 6.53
C THR A 83 -11.02 -16.73 7.34
N THR A 84 -10.67 -15.71 8.12
CA THR A 84 -11.61 -14.96 8.98
C THR A 84 -11.71 -13.51 8.55
N VAL A 85 -10.92 -12.61 9.16
CA VAL A 85 -11.01 -11.16 8.92
C VAL A 85 -10.82 -10.79 7.45
N VAL A 86 -9.84 -11.37 6.77
CA VAL A 86 -9.58 -11.07 5.34
C VAL A 86 -10.70 -11.63 4.46
N HIS A 87 -11.23 -12.80 4.81
CA HIS A 87 -12.39 -13.36 4.12
C HIS A 87 -13.64 -12.49 4.30
N PHE A 88 -13.86 -11.99 5.53
CA PHE A 88 -14.93 -11.06 5.83
C PHE A 88 -14.81 -9.80 4.97
N LEU A 89 -13.65 -9.11 4.98
CA LEU A 89 -13.42 -7.89 4.20
C LEU A 89 -13.70 -8.11 2.71
N LYS A 90 -13.29 -9.25 2.16
CA LYS A 90 -13.48 -9.61 0.75
C LYS A 90 -14.94 -9.86 0.35
N LYS A 91 -15.80 -10.27 1.28
CA LYS A 91 -17.14 -10.76 0.99
C LYS A 91 -18.25 -9.87 1.51
N HIS A 92 -17.96 -9.03 2.50
CA HIS A 92 -18.97 -8.21 3.13
C HIS A 92 -19.35 -7.02 2.25
N ASP A 93 -20.65 -6.80 2.12
CA ASP A 93 -21.22 -5.59 1.54
C ASP A 93 -21.46 -4.57 2.67
N PHE A 94 -20.66 -3.52 2.73
CA PHE A 94 -20.73 -2.49 3.77
C PHE A 94 -22.01 -1.64 3.74
N TRP A 95 -22.87 -1.86 2.79
CA TRP A 95 -24.27 -1.40 2.86
C TRP A 95 -25.05 -2.09 3.96
N ARG A 96 -24.65 -3.30 4.36
CA ARG A 96 -25.28 -4.09 5.42
C ARG A 96 -24.57 -3.86 6.76
N PRO A 97 -25.31 -3.91 7.88
CA PRO A 97 -24.70 -3.89 9.20
C PRO A 97 -23.80 -5.11 9.43
N PHE A 98 -22.76 -4.93 10.27
CA PHE A 98 -21.80 -5.97 10.62
C PHE A 98 -21.40 -5.88 12.10
N GLN A 99 -20.88 -6.98 12.65
CA GLN A 99 -20.38 -7.00 14.01
C GLN A 99 -18.99 -6.35 14.10
N ARG A 100 -18.77 -5.52 15.12
CA ARG A 100 -17.46 -4.90 15.35
C ARG A 100 -16.34 -5.93 15.58
N SER A 101 -16.68 -7.11 16.10
CA SER A 101 -15.75 -8.23 16.28
C SER A 101 -15.13 -8.71 14.97
N GLU A 102 -15.81 -8.57 13.84
CA GLU A 102 -15.35 -8.99 12.52
C GLU A 102 -14.12 -8.20 12.04
N ILE A 103 -14.05 -6.92 12.43
CA ILE A 103 -12.97 -6.00 12.05
C ILE A 103 -11.98 -5.73 13.19
N LYS A 104 -12.24 -6.25 14.40
CA LYS A 104 -11.37 -6.04 15.57
C LYS A 104 -9.89 -6.35 15.30
N PRO A 105 -9.53 -7.43 14.57
CA PRO A 105 -8.13 -7.70 14.26
C PRO A 105 -7.46 -6.62 13.43
N ILE A 106 -8.19 -5.91 12.55
CA ILE A 106 -7.65 -4.78 11.78
C ILE A 106 -7.33 -3.61 12.71
N SER A 107 -8.28 -3.24 13.58
CA SER A 107 -8.06 -2.16 14.56
C SER A 107 -6.90 -2.49 15.49
N GLN A 108 -6.76 -3.76 15.90
CA GLN A 108 -5.65 -4.23 16.72
C GLN A 108 -4.32 -4.12 15.97
N PHE A 109 -4.27 -4.54 14.69
CA PHE A 109 -3.09 -4.40 13.84
C PHE A 109 -2.67 -2.94 13.72
N VAL A 110 -3.59 -2.03 13.44
CA VAL A 110 -3.32 -0.60 13.33
C VAL A 110 -2.80 -0.02 14.64
N TYR A 111 -3.33 -0.46 15.78
CA TYR A 111 -2.92 0.05 17.08
C TYR A 111 -1.54 -0.46 17.52
N GLU A 112 -1.24 -1.76 17.27
CA GLU A 112 -0.06 -2.43 17.85
C GLU A 112 1.14 -2.50 16.90
N TRP A 113 0.94 -2.46 15.57
CA TRP A 113 1.99 -2.82 14.60
C TRP A 113 2.80 -1.65 14.02
N ASN A 114 2.57 -0.43 14.49
CA ASN A 114 3.36 0.74 14.11
C ASN A 114 4.36 1.14 15.20
N ASN A 115 5.22 0.21 15.57
CA ASN A 115 6.26 0.44 16.56
C ASN A 115 7.50 -0.43 16.29
N ALA A 116 8.62 -0.12 16.96
CA ALA A 116 9.90 -0.81 16.77
C ALA A 116 9.89 -2.31 17.15
N GLU A 117 8.95 -2.76 18.00
CA GLU A 117 8.84 -4.17 18.38
C GLU A 117 8.28 -5.04 17.24
N HIS A 118 7.56 -4.41 16.31
CA HIS A 118 6.96 -5.05 15.14
C HIS A 118 7.66 -4.64 13.83
N GLU A 119 8.93 -4.23 13.90
CA GLU A 119 9.75 -3.88 12.74
C GLU A 119 10.51 -5.10 12.23
N PHE A 120 10.36 -5.42 10.95
CA PHE A 120 11.11 -6.48 10.29
C PHE A 120 12.55 -6.04 10.03
N GLN A 121 13.50 -6.96 10.22
CA GLN A 121 14.91 -6.71 9.90
C GLN A 121 15.19 -6.81 8.39
N ASP A 122 14.38 -7.57 7.64
CA ASP A 122 14.42 -7.57 6.19
C ASP A 122 13.60 -6.40 5.66
N GLU A 123 14.29 -5.43 5.01
CA GLU A 123 13.69 -4.21 4.47
C GLU A 123 12.51 -4.50 3.53
N ARG A 124 12.55 -5.61 2.78
CA ARG A 124 11.45 -5.98 1.86
C ARG A 124 10.20 -6.38 2.62
N LEU A 125 10.34 -7.11 3.73
CA LEU A 125 9.21 -7.46 4.61
C LEU A 125 8.65 -6.21 5.28
N GLU A 126 9.52 -5.30 5.70
CA GLU A 126 9.11 -4.03 6.31
C GLU A 126 8.31 -3.16 5.33
N ILE A 127 8.73 -3.07 4.08
CA ILE A 127 7.98 -2.37 3.02
C ILE A 127 6.59 -3.00 2.83
N LEU A 128 6.50 -4.33 2.76
CA LEU A 128 5.23 -5.04 2.60
C LEU A 128 4.30 -4.84 3.81
N LYS A 129 4.86 -4.84 5.03
CA LYS A 129 4.11 -4.52 6.25
C LYS A 129 3.61 -3.08 6.23
N ALA A 130 4.45 -2.14 5.83
CA ALA A 130 4.07 -0.72 5.76
C ALA A 130 2.92 -0.50 4.77
N GLU A 131 2.95 -1.12 3.59
CA GLU A 131 1.84 -1.06 2.62
C GLU A 131 0.54 -1.62 3.22
N LEU A 132 0.61 -2.76 3.91
CA LEU A 132 -0.55 -3.35 4.59
C LEU A 132 -1.05 -2.46 5.73
N TYR A 133 -0.14 -1.86 6.50
CA TYR A 133 -0.47 -0.94 7.57
C TYR A 133 -1.20 0.30 7.07
N GLU A 134 -0.74 0.91 5.99
CA GLU A 134 -1.39 2.08 5.39
C GLU A 134 -2.81 1.77 4.91
N ALA A 135 -3.00 0.63 4.23
CA ALA A 135 -4.33 0.19 3.81
C ALA A 135 -5.26 -0.08 5.01
N ALA A 136 -4.77 -0.81 6.02
CA ALA A 136 -5.52 -1.12 7.24
C ALA A 136 -5.89 0.16 8.03
N SER A 137 -4.95 1.10 8.16
CA SER A 137 -5.14 2.38 8.84
C SER A 137 -6.18 3.26 8.14
N LYS A 138 -6.15 3.29 6.80
CA LYS A 138 -7.16 3.98 5.98
C LYS A 138 -8.55 3.38 6.23
N PHE A 139 -8.67 2.05 6.17
CA PHE A 139 -9.93 1.35 6.41
C PHE A 139 -10.46 1.59 7.83
N ASP A 140 -9.64 1.40 8.86
CA ASP A 140 -10.03 1.59 10.27
C ASP A 140 -10.51 3.02 10.54
N ARG A 141 -9.83 4.02 9.96
CA ARG A 141 -10.25 5.42 10.03
C ARG A 141 -11.60 5.65 9.37
N LEU A 142 -11.86 5.07 8.20
CA LEU A 142 -13.14 5.22 7.51
C LEU A 142 -14.29 4.52 8.28
N ILE A 143 -14.03 3.38 8.92
CA ILE A 143 -14.97 2.76 9.85
C ILE A 143 -15.36 3.75 10.96
N GLY A 144 -14.38 4.41 11.57
CA GLY A 144 -14.64 5.40 12.63
C GLY A 144 -15.43 6.63 12.17
N ILE A 145 -15.31 7.00 10.89
CA ILE A 145 -15.99 8.18 10.32
C ILE A 145 -17.40 7.83 9.81
N TYR A 146 -17.54 6.69 9.12
CA TYR A 146 -18.76 6.38 8.35
C TYR A 146 -19.72 5.45 9.07
N THR A 147 -19.29 4.79 10.17
CA THR A 147 -20.18 3.84 10.85
C THR A 147 -20.48 4.26 12.28
N SER A 148 -21.67 3.88 12.72
CA SER A 148 -22.10 4.01 14.10
C SER A 148 -22.84 2.76 14.56
N PRO A 149 -22.87 2.45 15.87
CA PRO A 149 -23.69 1.36 16.38
C PRO A 149 -25.17 1.64 16.11
N ASN A 150 -25.87 0.65 15.57
CA ASN A 150 -27.33 0.67 15.51
C ASN A 150 -27.93 0.17 16.84
N LYS A 151 -29.28 0.19 16.96
CA LYS A 151 -30.02 -0.24 18.17
C LYS A 151 -29.76 -1.71 18.55
N ASP A 152 -29.35 -2.54 17.59
CA ASP A 152 -29.04 -3.95 17.79
C ASP A 152 -27.56 -4.18 18.12
N GLY A 153 -26.74 -3.10 18.20
CA GLY A 153 -25.32 -3.14 18.52
C GLY A 153 -24.39 -3.46 17.34
N PHE A 154 -24.93 -3.56 16.12
CA PHE A 154 -24.12 -3.75 14.91
C PHE A 154 -23.58 -2.40 14.41
N GLN A 155 -22.39 -2.39 13.82
CA GLN A 155 -21.91 -1.24 13.08
C GLN A 155 -22.66 -1.10 11.77
N ALA A 156 -23.08 0.11 11.43
CA ALA A 156 -23.80 0.39 10.20
C ALA A 156 -23.43 1.77 9.66
N VAL A 157 -23.34 1.88 8.33
CA VAL A 157 -23.21 3.17 7.64
C VAL A 157 -24.51 3.95 7.71
N ARG A 158 -25.65 3.24 7.62
CA ARG A 158 -26.97 3.84 7.73
C ARG A 158 -27.42 3.91 9.19
N PRO A 159 -27.81 5.08 9.70
CA PRO A 159 -28.38 5.17 11.04
C PRO A 159 -29.79 4.53 11.08
N ASP A 160 -30.24 4.13 12.27
CA ASP A 160 -31.57 3.52 12.46
C ASP A 160 -32.74 4.43 12.06
N SER A 161 -32.52 5.74 12.06
CA SER A 161 -33.52 6.75 11.65
C SER A 161 -33.59 6.94 10.14
N TYR A 162 -32.76 6.19 9.36
CA TYR A 162 -32.76 6.32 7.91
C TYR A 162 -33.95 5.59 7.30
N GLU A 163 -34.74 6.30 6.47
CA GLU A 163 -35.78 5.77 5.64
C GLU A 163 -35.31 5.61 4.21
N ASP A 164 -35.51 4.45 3.59
CA ASP A 164 -35.07 4.17 2.22
C ASP A 164 -35.73 5.15 1.22
N GLY A 165 -34.91 5.64 0.27
CA GLY A 165 -35.33 6.57 -0.77
C GLY A 165 -35.27 8.05 -0.40
N GLY A 166 -34.70 8.41 0.75
CA GLY A 166 -34.48 9.79 1.15
C GLY A 166 -33.26 10.44 0.46
N ASP A 167 -33.15 11.77 0.58
CA ASP A 167 -32.06 12.59 0.00
C ASP A 167 -30.65 12.14 0.41
N LEU A 168 -30.53 11.46 1.56
CA LEU A 168 -29.27 10.97 2.09
C LEU A 168 -28.84 9.59 1.56
N GLU A 169 -29.67 8.91 0.77
CA GLU A 169 -29.33 7.59 0.24
C GLU A 169 -28.04 7.61 -0.59
N SER A 170 -27.89 8.59 -1.46
CA SER A 170 -26.71 8.75 -2.31
C SER A 170 -25.43 8.93 -1.48
N LYS A 171 -25.50 9.64 -0.34
CA LYS A 171 -24.41 9.82 0.60
C LYS A 171 -24.01 8.50 1.22
N TYR A 172 -24.94 7.77 1.84
CA TYR A 172 -24.63 6.51 2.51
C TYR A 172 -24.16 5.41 1.55
N ARG A 173 -24.69 5.38 0.31
CA ARG A 173 -24.19 4.47 -0.73
C ARG A 173 -22.74 4.77 -1.12
N ARG A 174 -22.38 6.04 -1.22
CA ARG A 174 -20.99 6.43 -1.47
C ARG A 174 -20.08 6.05 -0.32
N GLU A 175 -20.47 6.32 0.93
CA GLU A 175 -19.70 5.96 2.13
C GLU A 175 -19.51 4.44 2.26
N ALA A 176 -20.56 3.66 2.00
CA ALA A 176 -20.46 2.20 1.98
C ALA A 176 -19.55 1.69 0.87
N LYS A 177 -19.60 2.33 -0.32
CA LYS A 177 -18.70 2.01 -1.41
C LYS A 177 -17.24 2.34 -1.07
N GLU A 178 -16.96 3.51 -0.50
CA GLU A 178 -15.61 3.90 -0.07
C GLU A 178 -15.04 2.94 0.98
N LEU A 179 -15.88 2.43 1.88
CA LEU A 179 -15.49 1.36 2.82
C LEU A 179 -15.17 0.05 2.10
N GLY A 180 -15.97 -0.33 1.11
CA GLY A 180 -15.72 -1.50 0.28
C GLY A 180 -14.41 -1.40 -0.48
N ASP A 181 -14.17 -0.27 -1.15
CA ASP A 181 -12.94 0.00 -1.88
C ASP A 181 -11.71 -0.06 -0.93
N ALA A 182 -11.81 0.51 0.28
CA ALA A 182 -10.73 0.45 1.27
C ALA A 182 -10.53 -0.97 1.85
N ALA A 183 -11.59 -1.74 2.01
CA ALA A 183 -11.49 -3.15 2.40
C ALA A 183 -10.77 -4.00 1.34
N ASP A 184 -11.04 -3.75 0.05
CA ASP A 184 -10.36 -4.41 -1.06
C ASP A 184 -8.85 -4.06 -1.07
N GLU A 185 -8.46 -2.80 -0.79
CA GLU A 185 -7.06 -2.40 -0.63
C GLU A 185 -6.36 -3.19 0.49
N VAL A 186 -7.03 -3.40 1.64
CA VAL A 186 -6.50 -4.24 2.73
C VAL A 186 -6.31 -5.68 2.27
N VAL A 187 -7.30 -6.25 1.57
CA VAL A 187 -7.22 -7.62 1.06
C VAL A 187 -6.06 -7.79 0.09
N GLU A 188 -5.89 -6.86 -0.85
CA GLU A 188 -4.80 -6.90 -1.84
C GLU A 188 -3.43 -6.79 -1.17
N SER A 189 -3.25 -5.82 -0.27
CA SER A 189 -2.00 -5.62 0.46
C SER A 189 -1.68 -6.82 1.35
N HIS A 190 -2.66 -7.40 2.03
CA HIS A 190 -2.49 -8.61 2.82
C HIS A 190 -2.08 -9.82 1.94
N GLN A 191 -2.73 -10.03 0.79
CA GLN A 191 -2.37 -11.11 -0.11
C GLN A 191 -0.95 -10.94 -0.68
N LYS A 192 -0.54 -9.71 -0.97
CA LYS A 192 0.82 -9.37 -1.38
C LYS A 192 1.81 -9.67 -0.26
N PHE A 193 1.57 -9.18 0.95
CA PHE A 193 2.39 -9.44 2.14
C PHE A 193 2.59 -10.94 2.38
N VAL A 194 1.51 -11.74 2.35
CA VAL A 194 1.59 -13.19 2.55
C VAL A 194 2.38 -13.89 1.46
N ARG A 195 2.12 -13.56 0.19
CA ARG A 195 2.75 -14.22 -0.96
C ARG A 195 4.24 -13.92 -1.03
N GLU A 196 4.60 -12.66 -0.99
CA GLU A 196 5.98 -12.21 -1.11
C GLU A 196 6.75 -12.48 0.17
N GLY A 197 6.13 -12.33 1.35
CA GLY A 197 6.74 -12.68 2.63
C GLY A 197 7.15 -14.15 2.70
N LYS A 198 6.29 -15.07 2.25
CA LYS A 198 6.65 -16.49 2.14
C LYS A 198 7.83 -16.73 1.19
N GLN A 199 7.93 -16.00 0.09
CA GLN A 199 9.06 -16.11 -0.83
C GLN A 199 10.35 -15.59 -0.21
N ILE A 200 10.30 -14.43 0.48
CA ILE A 200 11.45 -13.83 1.16
C ILE A 200 11.97 -14.76 2.26
N LEU A 201 11.06 -15.37 3.02
CA LEU A 201 11.40 -16.29 4.10
C LEU A 201 11.71 -17.72 3.62
N GLY A 202 11.79 -17.96 2.30
CA GLY A 202 12.20 -19.24 1.73
C GLY A 202 11.20 -20.38 1.89
N GLY A 203 9.92 -20.07 2.02
CA GLY A 203 8.86 -21.07 2.18
C GLY A 203 8.95 -21.89 3.48
N LYS A 204 9.80 -21.51 4.42
CA LYS A 204 9.97 -22.20 5.71
C LYS A 204 9.05 -21.67 6.81
N ALA A 205 8.34 -20.57 6.54
CA ALA A 205 7.28 -20.09 7.42
C ALA A 205 5.96 -20.78 6.99
N VAL A 206 5.62 -21.85 7.64
CA VAL A 206 4.32 -22.49 7.93
C VAL A 206 4.55 -23.95 8.25
#